data_838824a284e8d1d7dcd396aef144b1f2
#
_entry.id   838824a284e8d1d7dcd396aef144b1f2
#
_cell.length_a   1.000
_cell.length_b   1.000
_cell.length_c   1.000
_cell.angle_alpha   90.00
_cell.angle_beta   90.00
_cell.angle_gamma   90.00
#
_symmetry.space_group_name_H-M   'P 1'
#
loop_
_entity.id
_entity.type
_entity.pdbx_description
1 polymer ?
#
loop_
_entity_poly.entity_id
_entity_poly.type
_entity_poly.pdbx_seq_one_letter_code
_entity_poly.pdbx_strand_id
1 'polypeptide(L)'
;MIKIKFENLLVSIVVSVVVFFNTISTTMLDRTFFQVKVNFLFIVVLLLGLRFLYKMRVSYKYLILSILLLLSGVLVYFQTNRLNFLVYSMLLVLLVNVDMKVVLRNYVVVAGILVVGVFLLSLAGIVPNLQYNRAGVIRNSFGFIYPTDFASHCFYLFLAISYLLKDKFIWTRSLFGVLLSAFIIKYCDARLNALSILLATVIFIYFYYSKEKKLKIFALFPYSAVIFASIVTYLSYKFSWSNPFLVSVNKLITGRLALGRNAFDTFGVHLFGTRNVQFIGSGGKTESVIGYNYVDSSYVQMLFTYGIVPVVLLIIIYVVASRKQYKDGQYLLVAILSLIAFNCMIEAFWFVPTYNIFMFLLFTTNTFSKKESNDITKLNAT
;
A
#
# COMPACT_ATOMS: atom_id res chain seq x y z
N MET A 1 -20.05 -25.31 -16.23
CA MET A 1 -19.42 -25.45 -14.89
C MET A 1 -18.01 -24.84 -14.90
N ILE A 2 -17.80 -23.71 -14.22
CA ILE A 2 -16.50 -23.06 -14.13
C ILE A 2 -15.65 -23.93 -13.19
N LYS A 3 -14.68 -24.67 -13.72
CA LYS A 3 -13.68 -25.41 -12.93
C LYS A 3 -12.75 -24.37 -12.28
N ILE A 4 -13.11 -23.88 -11.10
CA ILE A 4 -12.20 -23.08 -10.28
C ILE A 4 -11.07 -24.00 -9.88
N LYS A 5 -9.85 -23.70 -10.31
CA LYS A 5 -8.68 -24.46 -9.84
C LYS A 5 -8.58 -24.28 -8.34
N PHE A 6 -8.43 -25.37 -7.59
CA PHE A 6 -8.32 -25.37 -6.12
C PHE A 6 -7.32 -24.31 -5.61
N GLU A 7 -6.22 -24.11 -6.33
CA GLU A 7 -5.21 -23.08 -6.04
C GLU A 7 -5.79 -21.65 -6.03
N ASN A 8 -6.64 -21.31 -7.02
CA ASN A 8 -7.24 -19.98 -7.08
C ASN A 8 -8.27 -19.78 -5.96
N LEU A 9 -8.99 -20.84 -5.58
CA LEU A 9 -9.92 -20.80 -4.46
C LEU A 9 -9.19 -20.54 -3.14
N LEU A 10 -8.11 -21.28 -2.86
CA LEU A 10 -7.31 -21.10 -1.66
C LEU A 10 -6.72 -19.67 -1.57
N VAL A 11 -6.14 -19.18 -2.68
CA VAL A 11 -5.64 -17.80 -2.76
C VAL A 11 -6.76 -16.79 -2.52
N SER A 12 -7.93 -17.00 -3.13
CA SER A 12 -9.08 -16.10 -2.97
C SER A 12 -9.52 -16.04 -1.52
N ILE A 13 -9.63 -17.18 -0.83
CA ILE A 13 -10.02 -17.24 0.58
C ILE A 13 -9.00 -16.49 1.44
N VAL A 14 -7.70 -16.81 1.30
CA VAL A 14 -6.66 -16.20 2.14
C VAL A 14 -6.57 -14.69 1.92
N VAL A 15 -6.53 -14.24 0.65
CA VAL A 15 -6.48 -12.80 0.34
C VAL A 15 -7.72 -12.09 0.87
N SER A 16 -8.91 -12.69 0.68
CA SER A 16 -10.16 -12.11 1.19
C SER A 16 -10.16 -11.97 2.70
N VAL A 17 -9.72 -13.00 3.43
CA VAL A 17 -9.64 -12.97 4.90
C VAL A 17 -8.63 -11.92 5.37
N VAL A 18 -7.43 -11.88 4.77
CA VAL A 18 -6.41 -10.89 5.12
C VAL A 18 -6.91 -9.48 4.86
N VAL A 19 -7.48 -9.22 3.70
CA VAL A 19 -8.03 -7.89 3.36
C VAL A 19 -9.19 -7.52 4.26
N PHE A 20 -10.12 -8.44 4.52
CA PHE A 20 -11.28 -8.22 5.38
C PHE A 20 -10.85 -7.75 6.78
N PHE A 21 -10.05 -8.54 7.47
CA PHE A 21 -9.67 -8.22 8.85
C PHE A 21 -8.77 -6.98 8.94
N ASN A 22 -7.82 -6.81 8.02
CA ASN A 22 -7.01 -5.59 8.01
C ASN A 22 -7.83 -4.34 7.66
N THR A 23 -8.87 -4.44 6.81
CA THR A 23 -9.74 -3.29 6.50
C THR A 23 -10.61 -2.95 7.72
N ILE A 24 -11.23 -3.94 8.37
CA ILE A 24 -12.05 -3.71 9.56
C ILE A 24 -11.24 -3.06 10.67
N SER A 25 -9.97 -3.46 10.88
CA SER A 25 -9.11 -2.88 11.92
C SER A 25 -8.83 -1.38 11.76
N THR A 26 -9.11 -0.82 10.58
CA THR A 26 -9.00 0.62 10.30
C THR A 26 -10.32 1.38 10.49
N THR A 27 -11.39 0.68 10.87
CA THR A 27 -12.75 1.23 11.01
C THR A 27 -13.19 1.28 12.47
N MET A 28 -14.25 2.03 12.72
CA MET A 28 -14.88 2.07 14.03
C MET A 28 -15.66 0.79 14.36
N LEU A 29 -15.88 -0.11 13.38
CA LEU A 29 -16.49 -1.44 13.61
C LEU A 29 -15.58 -2.36 14.41
N ASP A 30 -14.25 -2.29 14.22
CA ASP A 30 -13.29 -3.14 14.93
C ASP A 30 -13.38 -2.98 16.46
N ARG A 31 -13.56 -1.74 16.91
CA ARG A 31 -13.62 -1.43 18.34
C ARG A 31 -14.86 -1.99 19.04
N THR A 32 -15.92 -2.27 18.28
CA THR A 32 -17.19 -2.75 18.81
C THR A 32 -17.38 -4.25 18.66
N PHE A 33 -16.83 -4.87 17.59
CA PHE A 33 -17.18 -6.24 17.21
C PHE A 33 -16.01 -7.19 16.94
N PHE A 34 -14.82 -6.69 16.59
CA PHE A 34 -13.75 -7.54 16.02
C PHE A 34 -12.36 -7.20 16.57
N GLN A 35 -11.98 -7.76 17.70
CA GLN A 35 -10.56 -7.72 18.13
C GLN A 35 -9.77 -8.85 17.46
N VAL A 36 -9.34 -8.63 16.20
CA VAL A 36 -8.56 -9.62 15.48
C VAL A 36 -7.10 -9.57 15.89
N LYS A 37 -6.64 -10.67 16.46
CA LYS A 37 -5.20 -10.84 16.76
C LYS A 37 -4.45 -11.21 15.49
N VAL A 38 -3.30 -10.58 15.26
CA VAL A 38 -2.38 -10.86 14.12
C VAL A 38 -2.01 -12.35 14.04
N ASN A 39 -2.02 -13.06 15.16
CA ASN A 39 -1.80 -14.51 15.24
C ASN A 39 -2.79 -15.31 14.38
N PHE A 40 -4.05 -14.89 14.30
CA PHE A 40 -5.02 -15.51 13.40
C PHE A 40 -4.63 -15.34 11.93
N LEU A 41 -4.21 -14.14 11.54
CA LEU A 41 -3.74 -13.88 10.16
C LEU A 41 -2.49 -14.69 9.83
N PHE A 42 -1.61 -14.94 10.79
CA PHE A 42 -0.45 -15.82 10.61
C PHE A 42 -0.88 -17.23 10.21
N ILE A 43 -1.85 -17.82 10.93
CA ILE A 43 -2.37 -19.16 10.62
C ILE A 43 -3.02 -19.16 9.23
N VAL A 44 -3.83 -18.15 8.92
CA VAL A 44 -4.51 -18.04 7.61
C VAL A 44 -3.51 -17.95 6.47
N VAL A 45 -2.47 -17.13 6.60
CA VAL A 45 -1.43 -16.99 5.57
C VAL A 45 -0.60 -18.26 5.46
N LEU A 46 -0.39 -19.00 6.56
CA LEU A 46 0.32 -20.29 6.53
C LEU A 46 -0.38 -21.32 5.63
N LEU A 47 -1.71 -21.26 5.48
CA LEU A 47 -2.44 -22.13 4.55
C LEU A 47 -1.97 -21.98 3.10
N LEU A 48 -1.46 -20.81 2.69
CA LEU A 48 -0.83 -20.66 1.38
C LEU A 48 0.46 -21.49 1.26
N GLY A 49 1.09 -21.84 2.36
CA GLY A 49 2.24 -22.73 2.39
C GLY A 49 1.93 -24.12 1.82
N LEU A 50 0.70 -24.62 1.97
CA LEU A 50 0.26 -25.88 1.36
C LEU A 50 0.33 -25.83 -0.18
N ARG A 51 0.00 -24.66 -0.76
CA ARG A 51 0.17 -24.44 -2.20
C ARG A 51 1.65 -24.44 -2.62
N PHE A 52 2.50 -23.89 -1.78
CA PHE A 52 3.94 -23.79 -1.99
C PHE A 52 4.60 -25.17 -2.14
N LEU A 53 4.18 -26.13 -1.33
CA LEU A 53 4.71 -27.51 -1.37
C LEU A 53 4.33 -28.25 -2.67
N TYR A 54 3.22 -27.86 -3.32
CA TYR A 54 2.66 -28.61 -4.46
C TYR A 54 3.19 -28.20 -5.84
N LYS A 55 3.67 -26.96 -6.05
CA LYS A 55 3.91 -26.46 -7.44
C LYS A 55 4.96 -25.37 -7.60
N MET A 56 5.98 -25.25 -6.79
CA MET A 56 6.94 -24.15 -6.97
C MET A 56 7.98 -24.39 -8.06
N ARG A 57 7.83 -23.64 -9.15
CA ARG A 57 8.93 -23.29 -10.04
C ARG A 57 9.29 -21.83 -9.79
N VAL A 58 10.22 -21.53 -8.90
CA VAL A 58 10.68 -20.19 -8.58
C VAL A 58 12.07 -19.99 -9.14
N SER A 59 12.31 -18.82 -9.75
CA SER A 59 13.66 -18.43 -10.13
C SER A 59 14.57 -18.38 -8.89
N TYR A 60 15.78 -18.87 -9.00
CA TYR A 60 16.78 -18.87 -7.92
C TYR A 60 16.94 -17.51 -7.24
N LYS A 61 16.93 -16.41 -8.01
CA LYS A 61 17.01 -15.05 -7.45
C LYS A 61 15.83 -14.69 -6.54
N TYR A 62 14.61 -15.05 -6.93
CA TYR A 62 13.43 -14.81 -6.10
C TYR A 62 13.40 -15.71 -4.88
N LEU A 63 13.90 -16.95 -4.99
CA LEU A 63 13.99 -17.87 -3.85
C LEU A 63 14.91 -17.30 -2.76
N ILE A 64 16.11 -16.84 -3.13
CA ILE A 64 17.05 -16.23 -2.18
C ILE A 64 16.43 -15.00 -1.51
N LEU A 65 15.86 -14.08 -2.29
CA LEU A 65 15.22 -12.86 -1.74
C LEU A 65 14.07 -13.22 -0.80
N SER A 66 13.29 -14.25 -1.11
CA SER A 66 12.21 -14.75 -0.27
C SER A 66 12.71 -15.31 1.05
N ILE A 67 13.75 -16.13 1.01
CA ILE A 67 14.37 -16.72 2.22
C ILE A 67 14.92 -15.58 3.11
N LEU A 68 15.67 -14.65 2.54
CA LEU A 68 16.24 -13.53 3.29
C LEU A 68 15.15 -12.66 3.92
N LEU A 69 14.04 -12.40 3.18
CA LEU A 69 12.92 -11.62 3.69
C LEU A 69 12.23 -12.34 4.86
N LEU A 70 11.96 -13.64 4.75
CA LEU A 70 11.33 -14.42 5.82
C LEU A 70 12.24 -14.52 7.05
N LEU A 71 13.53 -14.78 6.88
CA LEU A 71 14.50 -14.78 7.97
C LEU A 71 14.56 -13.42 8.67
N SER A 72 14.57 -12.32 7.89
CA SER A 72 14.53 -10.98 8.49
C SER A 72 13.23 -10.76 9.27
N GLY A 73 12.09 -11.30 8.80
CA GLY A 73 10.82 -11.24 9.50
C GLY A 73 10.84 -11.99 10.85
N VAL A 74 11.48 -13.14 10.90
CA VAL A 74 11.69 -13.89 12.14
C VAL A 74 12.56 -13.09 13.12
N LEU A 75 13.66 -12.51 12.64
CA LEU A 75 14.53 -11.67 13.47
C LEU A 75 13.83 -10.42 14.00
N VAL A 76 13.01 -9.75 13.17
CA VAL A 76 12.15 -8.64 13.61
C VAL A 76 11.20 -9.09 14.73
N TYR A 77 10.56 -10.26 14.58
CA TYR A 77 9.68 -10.79 15.61
C TYR A 77 10.39 -11.00 16.94
N PHE A 78 11.55 -11.68 16.93
CA PHE A 78 12.33 -11.88 18.16
C PHE A 78 12.80 -10.57 18.80
N GLN A 79 13.16 -9.56 17.98
CA GLN A 79 13.64 -8.28 18.49
C GLN A 79 12.51 -7.40 19.02
N THR A 80 11.35 -7.35 18.34
CA THR A 80 10.32 -6.34 18.57
C THR A 80 9.01 -6.91 19.13
N ASN A 81 8.86 -8.24 19.13
CA ASN A 81 7.61 -8.96 19.42
C ASN A 81 6.44 -8.59 18.47
N ARG A 82 6.76 -8.10 17.25
CA ARG A 82 5.78 -7.69 16.22
C ARG A 82 5.70 -8.71 15.11
N LEU A 83 4.57 -9.39 15.00
CA LEU A 83 4.35 -10.45 14.01
C LEU A 83 3.97 -9.92 12.62
N ASN A 84 3.49 -8.68 12.51
CA ASN A 84 2.94 -8.10 11.27
C ASN A 84 3.90 -8.19 10.09
N PHE A 85 5.18 -7.85 10.30
CA PHE A 85 6.17 -7.90 9.22
C PHE A 85 6.36 -9.32 8.68
N LEU A 86 6.43 -10.32 9.55
CA LEU A 86 6.56 -11.73 9.15
C LEU A 86 5.32 -12.19 8.38
N VAL A 87 4.11 -11.89 8.88
CA VAL A 87 2.84 -12.26 8.21
C VAL A 87 2.75 -11.64 6.82
N TYR A 88 3.07 -10.36 6.68
CA TYR A 88 3.02 -9.69 5.39
C TYR A 88 4.13 -10.16 4.44
N SER A 89 5.31 -10.47 4.96
CA SER A 89 6.40 -11.09 4.18
C SER A 89 6.00 -12.47 3.67
N MET A 90 5.36 -13.29 4.50
CA MET A 90 4.80 -14.58 4.08
C MET A 90 3.74 -14.40 2.99
N LEU A 91 2.82 -13.44 3.13
CA LEU A 91 1.83 -13.16 2.11
C LEU A 91 2.48 -12.80 0.77
N LEU A 92 3.47 -11.90 0.77
CA LEU A 92 4.22 -11.50 -0.42
C LEU A 92 4.88 -12.71 -1.10
N VAL A 93 5.58 -13.55 -0.34
CA VAL A 93 6.32 -14.71 -0.85
C VAL A 93 5.36 -15.79 -1.36
N LEU A 94 4.30 -16.09 -0.63
CA LEU A 94 3.39 -17.19 -0.94
C LEU A 94 2.43 -16.85 -2.11
N LEU A 95 2.31 -15.58 -2.51
CA LEU A 95 1.61 -15.16 -3.72
C LEU A 95 2.45 -15.31 -5.01
N VAL A 96 3.67 -15.83 -4.92
CA VAL A 96 4.53 -16.10 -6.09
C VAL A 96 3.79 -16.96 -7.12
N ASN A 97 3.91 -16.59 -8.42
CA ASN A 97 3.26 -17.27 -9.55
C ASN A 97 1.71 -17.35 -9.49
N VAL A 98 1.06 -16.61 -8.60
CA VAL A 98 -0.40 -16.42 -8.62
C VAL A 98 -0.76 -15.46 -9.75
N ASP A 99 -1.93 -15.64 -10.38
CA ASP A 99 -2.44 -14.65 -11.32
C ASP A 99 -2.81 -13.35 -10.58
N MET A 100 -2.15 -12.26 -10.95
CA MET A 100 -2.40 -10.92 -10.42
C MET A 100 -3.89 -10.54 -10.45
N LYS A 101 -4.63 -10.93 -11.50
CA LYS A 101 -6.07 -10.65 -11.63
C LYS A 101 -6.89 -11.28 -10.50
N VAL A 102 -6.52 -12.48 -10.04
CA VAL A 102 -7.22 -13.15 -8.94
C VAL A 102 -7.07 -12.34 -7.67
N VAL A 103 -5.85 -11.94 -7.34
CA VAL A 103 -5.55 -11.15 -6.13
C VAL A 103 -6.26 -9.79 -6.16
N LEU A 104 -6.14 -9.06 -7.29
CA LEU A 104 -6.77 -7.73 -7.44
C LEU A 104 -8.29 -7.79 -7.38
N ARG A 105 -8.92 -8.80 -8.00
CA ARG A 105 -10.39 -8.96 -7.97
C ARG A 105 -10.88 -9.21 -6.55
N ASN A 106 -10.23 -10.11 -5.81
CA ASN A 106 -10.60 -10.37 -4.42
C ASN A 106 -10.42 -9.12 -3.55
N TYR A 107 -9.31 -8.40 -3.72
CA TYR A 107 -9.09 -7.14 -3.04
C TYR A 107 -10.20 -6.12 -3.34
N VAL A 108 -10.50 -5.88 -4.61
CA VAL A 108 -11.54 -4.90 -5.02
C VAL A 108 -12.91 -5.28 -4.48
N VAL A 109 -13.27 -6.55 -4.53
CA VAL A 109 -14.58 -7.00 -4.01
C VAL A 109 -14.65 -6.83 -2.49
N VAL A 110 -13.69 -7.36 -1.75
CA VAL A 110 -13.75 -7.37 -0.29
C VAL A 110 -13.54 -5.95 0.28
N ALA A 111 -12.47 -5.27 -0.11
CA ALA A 111 -12.23 -3.90 0.36
C ALA A 111 -13.31 -2.93 -0.14
N GLY A 112 -13.80 -3.10 -1.38
CA GLY A 112 -14.87 -2.28 -1.94
C GLY A 112 -16.18 -2.41 -1.16
N ILE A 113 -16.62 -3.64 -0.87
CA ILE A 113 -17.83 -3.88 -0.06
C ILE A 113 -17.65 -3.27 1.35
N LEU A 114 -16.50 -3.46 1.98
CA LEU A 114 -16.26 -2.93 3.32
C LEU A 114 -16.20 -1.41 3.33
N VAL A 115 -15.44 -0.79 2.42
CA VAL A 115 -15.28 0.68 2.39
C VAL A 115 -16.61 1.36 2.09
N VAL A 116 -17.35 0.87 1.09
CA VAL A 116 -18.68 1.42 0.75
C VAL A 116 -19.67 1.13 1.88
N GLY A 117 -19.67 -0.08 2.44
CA GLY A 117 -20.56 -0.47 3.54
C GLY A 117 -20.35 0.39 4.79
N VAL A 118 -19.10 0.55 5.23
CA VAL A 118 -18.76 1.39 6.39
C VAL A 118 -19.11 2.86 6.14
N PHE A 119 -18.85 3.36 4.94
CA PHE A 119 -19.25 4.71 4.53
C PHE A 119 -20.77 4.93 4.63
N LEU A 120 -21.57 4.00 4.07
CA LEU A 120 -23.03 4.08 4.14
C LEU A 120 -23.56 3.94 5.56
N LEU A 121 -23.03 3.02 6.35
CA LEU A 121 -23.38 2.87 7.78
C LEU A 121 -23.03 4.12 8.58
N SER A 122 -21.95 4.80 8.24
CA SER A 122 -21.58 6.07 8.88
C SER A 122 -22.51 7.19 8.49
N LEU A 123 -22.95 7.27 7.22
CA LEU A 123 -23.98 8.24 6.81
C LEU A 123 -25.34 7.98 7.47
N ALA A 124 -25.66 6.71 7.71
CA ALA A 124 -26.89 6.31 8.44
C ALA A 124 -26.80 6.53 9.96
N GLY A 125 -25.65 6.97 10.49
CA GLY A 125 -25.45 7.20 11.93
C GLY A 125 -25.24 5.91 12.74
N ILE A 126 -25.13 4.74 12.10
CA ILE A 126 -24.92 3.43 12.77
C ILE A 126 -23.46 3.29 13.22
N VAL A 127 -22.53 3.74 12.38
CA VAL A 127 -21.09 3.77 12.69
C VAL A 127 -20.67 5.23 12.91
N PRO A 128 -19.93 5.56 13.98
CA PRO A 128 -19.54 6.93 14.27
C PRO A 128 -18.70 7.56 13.14
N ASN A 129 -19.09 8.75 12.69
CA ASN A 129 -18.26 9.60 11.85
C ASN A 129 -17.40 10.50 12.74
N LEU A 130 -16.16 10.12 13.01
CA LEU A 130 -15.24 10.93 13.79
C LEU A 130 -14.86 12.20 13.01
N GLN A 131 -15.01 13.35 13.65
CA GLN A 131 -14.70 14.66 13.09
C GLN A 131 -13.47 15.23 13.77
N TYR A 132 -12.43 15.53 12.97
CA TYR A 132 -11.18 16.10 13.42
C TYR A 132 -11.07 17.55 12.98
N ASN A 133 -10.73 18.44 13.90
CA ASN A 133 -10.43 19.82 13.56
C ASN A 133 -8.94 19.98 13.26
N ARG A 134 -8.61 20.53 12.09
CA ARG A 134 -7.25 20.91 11.71
C ARG A 134 -7.23 22.34 11.20
N ALA A 135 -6.72 23.26 12.02
CA ALA A 135 -6.65 24.69 11.69
C ALA A 135 -7.99 25.27 11.19
N GLY A 136 -9.10 24.95 11.89
CA GLY A 136 -10.44 25.42 11.55
C GLY A 136 -11.18 24.60 10.48
N VAL A 137 -10.53 23.61 9.86
CA VAL A 137 -11.17 22.72 8.88
C VAL A 137 -11.65 21.44 9.58
N ILE A 138 -12.94 21.16 9.47
CA ILE A 138 -13.55 19.92 9.97
C ILE A 138 -13.32 18.80 8.93
N ARG A 139 -12.69 17.72 9.37
CA ARG A 139 -12.30 16.55 8.58
C ARG A 139 -13.13 15.35 9.00
N ASN A 140 -13.87 14.75 8.09
CA ASN A 140 -14.72 13.59 8.35
C ASN A 140 -13.97 12.28 8.08
N SER A 141 -14.13 11.31 8.97
CA SER A 141 -13.52 9.97 8.81
C SER A 141 -14.46 8.95 8.16
N PHE A 142 -15.76 9.25 8.05
CA PHE A 142 -16.77 8.40 7.44
C PHE A 142 -16.77 6.94 7.94
N GLY A 143 -16.71 6.76 9.26
CA GLY A 143 -16.72 5.44 9.89
C GLY A 143 -15.35 4.76 10.00
N PHE A 144 -14.29 5.41 9.52
CA PHE A 144 -12.91 4.99 9.73
C PHE A 144 -12.31 5.67 10.97
N ILE A 145 -11.12 5.19 11.40
CA ILE A 145 -10.45 5.78 12.57
C ILE A 145 -9.95 7.18 12.23
N TYR A 146 -9.41 7.38 11.01
CA TYR A 146 -8.91 8.69 10.55
C TYR A 146 -9.49 9.08 9.19
N PRO A 147 -9.62 10.39 8.89
CA PRO A 147 -9.97 10.87 7.55
C PRO A 147 -8.98 10.41 6.47
N THR A 148 -7.70 10.28 6.82
CA THR A 148 -6.66 9.77 5.93
C THR A 148 -6.81 8.27 5.65
N ASP A 149 -7.32 7.48 6.58
CA ASP A 149 -7.58 6.05 6.37
C ASP A 149 -8.63 5.85 5.27
N PHE A 150 -9.78 6.52 5.41
CA PHE A 150 -10.83 6.51 4.38
C PHE A 150 -10.29 6.97 3.02
N ALA A 151 -9.58 8.10 2.98
CA ALA A 151 -9.02 8.64 1.76
C ALA A 151 -8.01 7.69 1.10
N SER A 152 -7.18 7.00 1.89
CA SER A 152 -6.22 6.02 1.40
C SER A 152 -6.92 4.78 0.85
N HIS A 153 -7.94 4.25 1.52
CA HIS A 153 -8.75 3.17 0.96
C HIS A 153 -9.36 3.56 -0.39
N CYS A 154 -9.89 4.78 -0.51
CA CYS A 154 -10.41 5.30 -1.77
C CYS A 154 -9.33 5.36 -2.86
N PHE A 155 -8.13 5.84 -2.54
CA PHE A 155 -7.00 5.92 -3.48
C PHE A 155 -6.58 4.54 -3.99
N TYR A 156 -6.34 3.58 -3.10
CA TYR A 156 -5.87 2.25 -3.49
C TYR A 156 -6.96 1.44 -4.22
N LEU A 157 -8.23 1.58 -3.83
CA LEU A 157 -9.35 1.00 -4.57
C LEU A 157 -9.49 1.60 -5.97
N PHE A 158 -9.36 2.92 -6.10
CA PHE A 158 -9.37 3.59 -7.40
C PHE A 158 -8.27 3.07 -8.32
N LEU A 159 -7.03 2.89 -7.79
CA LEU A 159 -5.93 2.29 -8.53
C LEU A 159 -6.25 0.86 -8.98
N ALA A 160 -6.74 0.02 -8.07
CA ALA A 160 -6.99 -1.40 -8.35
C ALA A 160 -8.13 -1.59 -9.36
N ILE A 161 -9.24 -0.86 -9.20
CA ILE A 161 -10.37 -0.88 -10.14
C ILE A 161 -9.92 -0.36 -11.51
N SER A 162 -9.20 0.77 -11.54
CA SER A 162 -8.74 1.38 -12.79
C SER A 162 -7.73 0.50 -13.52
N TYR A 163 -6.88 -0.23 -12.80
CA TYR A 163 -5.95 -1.18 -13.41
C TYR A 163 -6.68 -2.41 -13.98
N LEU A 164 -7.68 -2.95 -13.28
CA LEU A 164 -8.50 -4.06 -13.80
C LEU A 164 -9.31 -3.67 -15.04
N LEU A 165 -9.70 -2.39 -15.15
CA LEU A 165 -10.48 -1.84 -16.25
C LEU A 165 -9.61 -1.00 -17.21
N LYS A 166 -8.30 -1.24 -17.30
CA LYS A 166 -7.35 -0.36 -18.01
C LYS A 166 -7.79 0.02 -19.43
N ASP A 167 -8.41 -0.92 -20.14
CA ASP A 167 -8.81 -0.76 -21.55
C ASP A 167 -10.27 -0.31 -21.73
N LYS A 168 -11.01 -0.08 -20.64
CA LYS A 168 -12.46 0.20 -20.66
C LYS A 168 -12.82 1.44 -19.87
N PHE A 169 -13.86 2.14 -20.30
CA PHE A 169 -14.53 3.20 -19.57
C PHE A 169 -13.59 4.35 -19.12
N ILE A 170 -12.61 4.73 -19.94
CA ILE A 170 -11.59 5.71 -19.53
C ILE A 170 -12.20 7.03 -19.09
N TRP A 171 -13.17 7.59 -19.82
CA TRP A 171 -13.80 8.87 -19.48
C TRP A 171 -14.61 8.80 -18.18
N THR A 172 -15.40 7.73 -18.00
CA THR A 172 -16.19 7.55 -16.77
C THR A 172 -15.27 7.39 -15.55
N ARG A 173 -14.18 6.63 -15.68
CA ARG A 173 -13.19 6.47 -14.60
C ARG A 173 -12.45 7.78 -14.31
N SER A 174 -12.12 8.54 -15.35
CA SER A 174 -11.43 9.84 -15.18
C SER A 174 -12.34 10.84 -14.50
N LEU A 175 -13.61 10.94 -14.91
CA LEU A 175 -14.59 11.78 -14.24
C LEU A 175 -14.77 11.36 -12.77
N PHE A 176 -14.91 10.05 -12.52
CA PHE A 176 -15.01 9.53 -11.15
C PHE A 176 -13.76 9.85 -10.33
N GLY A 177 -12.55 9.73 -10.88
CA GLY A 177 -11.30 10.10 -10.19
C GLY A 177 -11.26 11.59 -9.81
N VAL A 178 -11.68 12.48 -10.71
CA VAL A 178 -11.75 13.93 -10.43
C VAL A 178 -12.78 14.22 -9.33
N LEU A 179 -13.98 13.64 -9.43
CA LEU A 179 -15.04 13.84 -8.42
C LEU A 179 -14.63 13.28 -7.06
N LEU A 180 -14.02 12.08 -7.04
CA LEU A 180 -13.51 11.46 -5.81
C LEU A 180 -12.41 12.30 -5.16
N SER A 181 -11.50 12.84 -5.96
CA SER A 181 -10.44 13.73 -5.45
C SER A 181 -11.05 15.01 -4.84
N ALA A 182 -12.02 15.64 -5.51
CA ALA A 182 -12.72 16.81 -5.00
C ALA A 182 -13.48 16.49 -3.69
N PHE A 183 -14.14 15.34 -3.62
CA PHE A 183 -14.80 14.87 -2.41
C PHE A 183 -13.81 14.69 -1.24
N ILE A 184 -12.67 14.03 -1.48
CA ILE A 184 -11.64 13.80 -0.45
C ILE A 184 -11.04 15.12 0.05
N ILE A 185 -10.78 16.10 -0.84
CA ILE A 185 -10.31 17.43 -0.42
C ILE A 185 -11.37 18.11 0.46
N LYS A 186 -12.61 18.15 -0.01
CA LYS A 186 -13.69 18.90 0.65
C LYS A 186 -14.03 18.34 2.02
N TYR A 187 -14.12 17.02 2.16
CA TYR A 187 -14.67 16.39 3.37
C TYR A 187 -13.62 15.76 4.29
N CYS A 188 -12.47 15.32 3.74
CA CYS A 188 -11.41 14.68 4.53
C CYS A 188 -10.19 15.57 4.72
N ASP A 189 -10.00 16.62 3.91
CA ASP A 189 -8.76 17.42 3.80
C ASP A 189 -7.50 16.52 3.73
N ALA A 190 -7.60 15.39 2.99
CA ALA A 190 -6.52 14.45 2.76
C ALA A 190 -5.83 14.80 1.42
N ARG A 191 -5.08 15.91 1.41
CA ARG A 191 -4.53 16.57 0.21
C ARG A 191 -3.65 15.66 -0.63
N LEU A 192 -2.78 14.85 0.00
CA LEU A 192 -1.89 13.95 -0.73
C LEU A 192 -2.66 12.83 -1.43
N ASN A 193 -3.64 12.22 -0.75
CA ASN A 193 -4.46 11.16 -1.36
C ASN A 193 -5.29 11.69 -2.53
N ALA A 194 -5.86 12.89 -2.40
CA ALA A 194 -6.57 13.56 -3.50
C ALA A 194 -5.65 13.85 -4.69
N LEU A 195 -4.45 14.40 -4.43
CA LEU A 195 -3.43 14.61 -5.47
C LEU A 195 -3.03 13.28 -6.13
N SER A 196 -2.84 12.23 -5.34
CA SER A 196 -2.47 10.91 -5.85
C SER A 196 -3.55 10.32 -6.75
N ILE A 197 -4.85 10.53 -6.45
CA ILE A 197 -5.97 10.12 -7.31
C ILE A 197 -5.96 10.90 -8.63
N LEU A 198 -5.70 12.22 -8.60
CA LEU A 198 -5.59 13.02 -9.82
C LEU A 198 -4.40 12.57 -10.67
N LEU A 199 -3.23 12.36 -10.07
CA LEU A 199 -2.06 11.84 -10.77
C LEU A 199 -2.31 10.45 -11.35
N ALA A 200 -2.99 9.56 -10.61
CA ALA A 200 -3.42 8.26 -11.12
C ALA A 200 -4.33 8.41 -12.33
N THR A 201 -5.30 9.33 -12.28
CA THR A 201 -6.22 9.63 -13.40
C THR A 201 -5.43 10.04 -14.65
N VAL A 202 -4.47 10.96 -14.51
CA VAL A 202 -3.59 11.40 -15.60
C VAL A 202 -2.76 10.22 -16.15
N ILE A 203 -2.18 9.38 -15.28
CA ILE A 203 -1.43 8.18 -15.67
C ILE A 203 -2.32 7.24 -16.50
N PHE A 204 -3.55 6.94 -16.04
CA PHE A 204 -4.44 6.05 -16.77
C PHE A 204 -4.88 6.64 -18.13
N ILE A 205 -5.16 7.94 -18.22
CA ILE A 205 -5.46 8.62 -19.48
C ILE A 205 -4.26 8.50 -20.44
N TYR A 206 -3.06 8.83 -19.95
CA TYR A 206 -1.85 8.75 -20.75
C TYR A 206 -1.64 7.34 -21.34
N PHE A 207 -1.69 6.28 -20.51
CA PHE A 207 -1.45 4.91 -20.98
C PHE A 207 -2.58 4.39 -21.87
N TYR A 208 -3.81 4.83 -21.69
CA TYR A 208 -4.92 4.50 -22.58
C TYR A 208 -4.69 4.99 -24.01
N TYR A 209 -4.25 6.24 -24.19
CA TYR A 209 -4.00 6.83 -25.50
C TYR A 209 -2.63 6.48 -26.09
N SER A 210 -1.61 6.34 -25.26
CA SER A 210 -0.26 6.02 -25.73
C SER A 210 -0.07 4.56 -26.08
N LYS A 211 -1.04 3.68 -25.77
CA LYS A 211 -0.94 2.21 -25.96
C LYS A 211 0.38 1.67 -25.39
N GLU A 212 0.71 2.08 -24.16
CA GLU A 212 1.93 1.71 -23.45
C GLU A 212 3.24 2.09 -24.17
N LYS A 213 3.25 3.19 -24.92
CA LYS A 213 4.49 3.71 -25.53
C LYS A 213 5.51 4.05 -24.42
N LYS A 214 6.73 3.59 -24.63
CA LYS A 214 7.84 3.81 -23.72
C LYS A 214 8.33 5.27 -23.80
N LEU A 215 8.28 5.99 -22.67
CA LEU A 215 9.01 7.23 -22.49
C LEU A 215 10.36 6.97 -21.78
N LYS A 216 11.39 7.74 -22.12
CA LYS A 216 12.71 7.60 -21.47
C LYS A 216 12.65 7.75 -19.97
N ILE A 217 11.79 8.63 -19.43
CA ILE A 217 11.63 8.86 -17.99
C ILE A 217 11.13 7.61 -17.23
N PHE A 218 10.40 6.72 -17.89
CA PHE A 218 9.91 5.48 -17.24
C PHE A 218 11.05 4.54 -16.83
N ALA A 219 12.27 4.73 -17.33
CA ALA A 219 13.44 3.99 -16.89
C ALA A 219 13.84 4.28 -15.44
N LEU A 220 13.40 5.42 -14.87
CA LEU A 220 13.65 5.79 -13.47
C LEU A 220 12.59 5.22 -12.51
N PHE A 221 11.40 4.89 -12.99
CA PHE A 221 10.28 4.45 -12.16
C PHE A 221 10.57 3.19 -11.33
N PRO A 222 11.28 2.16 -11.82
CA PRO A 222 11.68 1.03 -11.01
C PRO A 222 12.50 1.38 -9.75
N TYR A 223 13.14 2.54 -9.74
CA TYR A 223 13.97 3.01 -8.63
C TYR A 223 13.24 4.00 -7.70
N SER A 224 11.96 4.28 -7.96
CA SER A 224 11.18 5.30 -7.23
C SER A 224 11.17 5.07 -5.72
N ALA A 225 11.05 3.82 -5.25
CA ALA A 225 11.12 3.55 -3.81
C ALA A 225 12.46 3.92 -3.19
N VAL A 226 13.59 3.67 -3.90
CA VAL A 226 14.93 4.10 -3.44
C VAL A 226 14.98 5.62 -3.34
N ILE A 227 14.56 6.31 -4.42
CA ILE A 227 14.61 7.77 -4.51
C ILE A 227 13.77 8.40 -3.39
N PHE A 228 12.50 8.02 -3.27
CA PHE A 228 11.59 8.62 -2.31
C PHE A 228 11.92 8.26 -0.86
N ALA A 229 12.31 7.00 -0.59
CA ALA A 229 12.77 6.60 0.73
C ALA A 229 14.02 7.39 1.16
N SER A 230 15.02 7.53 0.27
CA SER A 230 16.24 8.29 0.56
C SER A 230 15.95 9.76 0.82
N ILE A 231 15.11 10.39 -0.01
CA ILE A 231 14.73 11.81 0.14
C ILE A 231 14.06 12.04 1.49
N VAL A 232 12.96 11.31 1.79
CA VAL A 232 12.19 11.58 3.01
C VAL A 232 12.96 11.21 4.27
N THR A 233 13.74 10.14 4.26
CA THR A 233 14.59 9.74 5.39
C THR A 233 15.67 10.76 5.65
N TYR A 234 16.37 11.24 4.60
CA TYR A 234 17.39 12.26 4.71
C TYR A 234 16.81 13.59 5.22
N LEU A 235 15.70 14.07 4.66
CA LEU A 235 15.06 15.31 5.07
C LEU A 235 14.56 15.22 6.53
N SER A 236 13.98 14.10 6.94
CA SER A 236 13.57 13.89 8.34
C SER A 236 14.77 13.86 9.29
N TYR A 237 15.84 13.13 8.93
CA TYR A 237 17.06 13.05 9.74
C TYR A 237 17.75 14.41 9.90
N LYS A 238 17.80 15.22 8.84
CA LYS A 238 18.45 16.56 8.82
C LYS A 238 17.52 17.68 9.29
N PHE A 239 16.25 17.39 9.60
CA PHE A 239 15.31 18.43 10.00
C PHE A 239 15.81 19.19 11.23
N SER A 240 15.77 20.52 11.13
CA SER A 240 16.05 21.47 12.22
C SER A 240 15.17 22.69 12.09
N TRP A 241 14.69 23.21 13.21
CA TRP A 241 13.90 24.45 13.25
C TRP A 241 14.71 25.68 12.87
N SER A 242 16.06 25.61 12.93
CA SER A 242 16.97 26.68 12.50
C SER A 242 17.14 26.77 10.99
N ASN A 243 16.68 25.77 10.21
CA ASN A 243 16.81 25.76 8.77
C ASN A 243 15.50 26.20 8.08
N PRO A 244 15.44 27.43 7.50
CA PRO A 244 14.20 27.97 6.92
C PRO A 244 13.63 27.12 5.77
N PHE A 245 14.51 26.50 4.96
CA PHE A 245 14.08 25.63 3.87
C PHE A 245 13.36 24.38 4.41
N LEU A 246 13.96 23.68 5.38
CA LEU A 246 13.35 22.48 5.98
C LEU A 246 12.06 22.82 6.74
N VAL A 247 11.98 23.99 7.39
CA VAL A 247 10.76 24.47 8.03
C VAL A 247 9.66 24.72 7.00
N SER A 248 9.98 25.29 5.84
CA SER A 248 9.02 25.50 4.77
C SER A 248 8.49 24.18 4.19
N VAL A 249 9.38 23.22 3.92
CA VAL A 249 9.00 21.87 3.49
C VAL A 249 8.14 21.18 4.55
N ASN A 250 8.52 21.29 5.83
CA ASN A 250 7.78 20.70 6.94
C ASN A 250 6.34 21.26 7.05
N LYS A 251 6.17 22.58 6.85
CA LYS A 251 4.84 23.21 6.80
C LYS A 251 4.01 22.68 5.64
N LEU A 252 4.61 22.53 4.45
CA LEU A 252 3.93 21.99 3.26
C LEU A 252 3.38 20.57 3.51
N ILE A 253 4.15 19.72 4.18
CA ILE A 253 3.75 18.34 4.50
C ILE A 253 3.19 18.18 5.92
N THR A 254 2.70 19.27 6.49
CA THR A 254 1.94 19.29 7.76
C THR A 254 2.68 18.69 8.98
N GLY A 255 3.97 19.03 9.14
CA GLY A 255 4.75 18.69 10.33
C GLY A 255 5.48 17.34 10.28
N ARG A 256 5.39 16.60 9.19
CA ARG A 256 5.89 15.22 9.12
C ARG A 256 7.40 15.06 9.20
N LEU A 257 8.20 16.07 8.76
CA LEU A 257 9.65 16.02 8.95
C LEU A 257 10.02 16.14 10.42
N ALA A 258 9.36 17.01 11.16
CA ALA A 258 9.60 17.19 12.59
C ALA A 258 9.26 15.92 13.38
N LEU A 259 8.14 15.25 13.04
CA LEU A 259 7.76 13.97 13.64
C LEU A 259 8.79 12.87 13.32
N GLY A 260 9.27 12.83 12.07
CA GLY A 260 10.34 11.92 11.67
C GLY A 260 11.65 12.21 12.44
N ARG A 261 12.05 13.47 12.60
CA ARG A 261 13.21 13.87 13.39
C ARG A 261 13.07 13.43 14.85
N ASN A 262 11.94 13.72 15.45
CA ASN A 262 11.66 13.30 16.83
C ASN A 262 11.80 11.77 17.01
N ALA A 263 11.35 10.99 16.03
CA ALA A 263 11.51 9.53 16.06
C ALA A 263 12.99 9.11 15.99
N PHE A 264 13.84 9.79 15.20
CA PHE A 264 15.29 9.54 15.18
C PHE A 264 15.93 9.83 16.53
N ASP A 265 15.52 10.92 17.18
CA ASP A 265 16.06 11.33 18.48
C ASP A 265 15.57 10.42 19.63
N THR A 266 14.35 9.88 19.52
CA THR A 266 13.71 9.09 20.58
C THR A 266 14.06 7.61 20.50
N PHE A 267 13.98 7.00 19.32
CA PHE A 267 14.02 5.53 19.19
C PHE A 267 15.37 4.98 18.72
N GLY A 268 16.15 5.79 17.99
CA GLY A 268 17.33 5.30 17.28
C GLY A 268 16.99 4.32 16.16
N VAL A 269 17.98 3.98 15.34
CA VAL A 269 17.80 3.05 14.20
C VAL A 269 18.61 1.79 14.45
N HIS A 270 17.96 0.63 14.34
CA HIS A 270 18.54 -0.68 14.58
C HIS A 270 18.43 -1.59 13.36
N LEU A 271 19.19 -2.69 13.34
CA LEU A 271 19.22 -3.60 12.18
C LEU A 271 17.87 -4.30 11.95
N PHE A 272 17.17 -4.74 13.01
CA PHE A 272 15.91 -5.51 12.95
C PHE A 272 14.79 -4.87 13.78
N GLY A 273 14.76 -3.54 13.83
CA GLY A 273 13.77 -2.75 14.54
C GLY A 273 14.13 -2.46 16.00
N THR A 274 13.43 -1.50 16.55
CA THR A 274 13.62 -1.04 17.92
C THR A 274 12.59 -1.67 18.84
N ARG A 275 13.05 -2.21 19.95
CA ARG A 275 12.18 -2.79 20.99
C ARG A 275 11.32 -1.68 21.59
N ASN A 276 10.03 -1.96 21.82
CA ASN A 276 9.10 -1.04 22.49
C ASN A 276 8.87 0.31 21.77
N VAL A 277 9.06 0.39 20.44
CA VAL A 277 8.61 1.56 19.68
C VAL A 277 7.10 1.73 19.83
N GLN A 278 6.67 2.85 20.39
CA GLN A 278 5.26 3.20 20.49
C GLN A 278 5.02 4.52 19.75
N PHE A 279 4.35 4.45 18.60
CA PHE A 279 3.86 5.63 17.91
C PHE A 279 2.47 5.98 18.47
N ILE A 280 2.42 7.11 19.18
CA ILE A 280 1.19 7.62 19.78
C ILE A 280 0.50 8.52 18.74
N GLY A 281 -0.54 7.98 18.13
CA GLY A 281 -1.47 8.73 17.28
C GLY A 281 -2.68 9.20 18.10
N SER A 282 -3.65 9.86 17.47
CA SER A 282 -4.88 10.26 18.17
C SER A 282 -5.75 9.07 18.60
N GLY A 283 -5.51 7.88 18.06
CA GLY A 283 -6.19 6.65 18.48
C GLY A 283 -7.72 6.71 18.36
N GLY A 284 -8.25 7.51 17.42
CA GLY A 284 -9.68 7.77 17.27
C GLY A 284 -10.22 8.81 18.26
N LYS A 285 -9.37 9.50 19.03
CA LYS A 285 -9.75 10.69 19.79
C LYS A 285 -9.71 11.90 18.86
N THR A 286 -10.74 12.73 18.94
CA THR A 286 -10.87 13.93 18.11
C THR A 286 -10.14 15.14 18.72
N GLU A 287 -9.78 15.05 19.98
CA GLU A 287 -9.03 16.05 20.72
C GLU A 287 -7.52 15.89 20.55
N SER A 288 -6.77 16.91 20.91
CA SER A 288 -5.30 16.89 20.90
C SER A 288 -4.78 15.85 21.91
N VAL A 289 -3.86 14.99 21.48
CA VAL A 289 -3.27 13.94 22.30
C VAL A 289 -1.90 14.41 22.81
N ILE A 290 -1.71 14.35 24.12
CA ILE A 290 -0.42 14.65 24.76
C ILE A 290 0.60 13.59 24.33
N GLY A 291 1.78 14.03 23.90
CA GLY A 291 2.86 13.13 23.47
C GLY A 291 2.66 12.53 22.08
N TYR A 292 1.84 13.16 21.22
CA TYR A 292 1.69 12.73 19.81
C TYR A 292 3.05 12.67 19.11
N ASN A 293 3.41 11.48 18.62
CA ASN A 293 4.68 11.23 17.95
C ASN A 293 4.55 10.30 16.74
N TYR A 294 3.35 10.18 16.18
CA TYR A 294 3.07 9.25 15.08
C TYR A 294 3.80 9.67 13.80
N VAL A 295 4.56 8.73 13.20
CA VAL A 295 5.30 8.95 11.95
C VAL A 295 4.49 8.43 10.78
N ASP A 296 3.96 9.32 9.96
CA ASP A 296 3.13 8.98 8.81
C ASP A 296 3.95 8.44 7.61
N SER A 297 5.24 8.80 7.47
CA SER A 297 6.05 8.26 6.37
C SER A 297 6.30 6.76 6.54
N SER A 298 5.88 5.96 5.55
CA SER A 298 6.14 4.52 5.53
C SER A 298 7.61 4.19 5.71
N TYR A 299 8.47 4.86 4.97
CA TYR A 299 9.90 4.56 4.96
C TYR A 299 10.56 4.86 6.30
N VAL A 300 10.26 6.03 6.86
CA VAL A 300 10.80 6.44 8.16
C VAL A 300 10.23 5.59 9.30
N GLN A 301 8.90 5.35 9.29
CA GLN A 301 8.24 4.52 10.31
C GLN A 301 8.79 3.09 10.33
N MET A 302 8.98 2.49 9.15
CA MET A 302 9.47 1.12 9.02
C MET A 302 10.91 0.96 9.49
N LEU A 303 11.76 1.98 9.39
CA LEU A 303 13.13 1.95 9.92
C LEU A 303 13.14 1.70 11.44
N PHE A 304 12.25 2.32 12.18
CA PHE A 304 12.15 2.11 13.63
C PHE A 304 11.40 0.83 13.97
N THR A 305 10.32 0.56 13.23
CA THR A 305 9.43 -0.58 13.52
C THR A 305 10.06 -1.92 13.15
N TYR A 306 10.73 -1.98 11.99
CA TYR A 306 11.26 -3.23 11.41
C TYR A 306 12.79 -3.23 11.25
N GLY A 307 13.42 -2.06 11.23
CA GLY A 307 14.87 -1.92 11.11
C GLY A 307 15.39 -1.76 9.70
N ILE A 308 16.70 -1.48 9.60
CA ILE A 308 17.36 -1.20 8.31
C ILE A 308 17.30 -2.41 7.37
N VAL A 309 17.64 -3.61 7.87
CA VAL A 309 17.78 -4.81 7.02
C VAL A 309 16.46 -5.16 6.32
N PRO A 310 15.31 -5.28 7.02
CA PRO A 310 14.04 -5.55 6.37
C PRO A 310 13.61 -4.47 5.38
N VAL A 311 13.82 -3.20 5.70
CA VAL A 311 13.46 -2.08 4.79
C VAL A 311 14.31 -2.12 3.52
N VAL A 312 15.61 -2.31 3.62
CA VAL A 312 16.51 -2.44 2.47
C VAL A 312 16.15 -3.65 1.62
N LEU A 313 15.86 -4.81 2.24
CA LEU A 313 15.41 -6.00 1.52
C LEU A 313 14.10 -5.75 0.74
N LEU A 314 13.12 -5.10 1.35
CA LEU A 314 11.87 -4.74 0.66
C LEU A 314 12.12 -3.79 -0.52
N ILE A 315 13.00 -2.81 -0.37
CA ILE A 315 13.39 -1.90 -1.46
C ILE A 315 14.10 -2.67 -2.58
N ILE A 316 15.01 -3.59 -2.27
CA ILE A 316 15.67 -4.44 -3.26
C ILE A 316 14.63 -5.29 -4.02
N ILE A 317 13.71 -5.93 -3.31
CA ILE A 317 12.63 -6.73 -3.90
C ILE A 317 11.78 -5.86 -4.84
N TYR A 318 11.40 -4.66 -4.38
CA TYR A 318 10.65 -3.71 -5.19
C TYR A 318 11.40 -3.34 -6.48
N VAL A 319 12.68 -2.99 -6.39
CA VAL A 319 13.50 -2.62 -7.56
C VAL A 319 13.64 -3.79 -8.53
N VAL A 320 13.97 -4.99 -8.02
CA VAL A 320 14.15 -6.19 -8.85
C VAL A 320 12.85 -6.53 -9.59
N ALA A 321 11.72 -6.55 -8.88
CA ALA A 321 10.43 -6.85 -9.48
C ALA A 321 9.97 -5.76 -10.45
N SER A 322 10.07 -4.48 -10.09
CA SER A 322 9.69 -3.35 -10.94
C SER A 322 10.56 -3.28 -12.21
N ARG A 323 11.87 -3.56 -12.12
CA ARG A 323 12.75 -3.66 -13.30
C ARG A 323 12.34 -4.79 -14.23
N LYS A 324 11.91 -5.93 -13.67
CA LYS A 324 11.38 -7.03 -14.47
C LYS A 324 10.11 -6.59 -15.20
N GLN A 325 9.13 -6.01 -14.49
CA GLN A 325 7.90 -5.50 -15.09
C GLN A 325 8.18 -4.45 -16.18
N TYR A 326 9.15 -3.54 -15.95
CA TYR A 326 9.58 -2.56 -16.95
C TYR A 326 10.16 -3.23 -18.20
N LYS A 327 11.01 -4.26 -18.05
CA LYS A 327 11.57 -5.02 -19.18
C LYS A 327 10.51 -5.79 -19.95
N ASP A 328 9.47 -6.27 -19.23
CA ASP A 328 8.34 -6.99 -19.80
C ASP A 328 7.29 -6.04 -20.43
N GLY A 329 7.59 -4.73 -20.56
CA GLY A 329 6.72 -3.73 -21.21
C GLY A 329 5.53 -3.28 -20.35
N GLN A 330 5.46 -3.65 -19.07
CA GLN A 330 4.33 -3.32 -18.17
C GLN A 330 4.50 -1.91 -17.57
N TYR A 331 4.59 -0.90 -18.43
CA TYR A 331 4.91 0.48 -18.02
C TYR A 331 3.83 1.10 -17.13
N LEU A 332 2.54 0.80 -17.39
CA LEU A 332 1.44 1.24 -16.52
C LEU A 332 1.59 0.71 -15.09
N LEU A 333 1.91 -0.58 -14.91
CA LEU A 333 2.10 -1.15 -13.58
C LEU A 333 3.27 -0.49 -12.86
N VAL A 334 4.37 -0.26 -13.56
CA VAL A 334 5.56 0.40 -12.99
C VAL A 334 5.26 1.85 -12.62
N ALA A 335 4.44 2.57 -13.41
CA ALA A 335 3.99 3.92 -13.09
C ALA A 335 3.10 3.95 -11.84
N ILE A 336 2.18 2.99 -11.70
CA ILE A 336 1.35 2.84 -10.48
C ILE A 336 2.23 2.57 -9.26
N LEU A 337 3.18 1.64 -9.35
CA LEU A 337 4.12 1.36 -8.26
C LEU A 337 4.93 2.61 -7.88
N SER A 338 5.36 3.41 -8.86
CA SER A 338 6.07 4.67 -8.63
C SER A 338 5.18 5.72 -7.93
N LEU A 339 3.92 5.85 -8.34
CA LEU A 339 2.97 6.74 -7.69
C LEU A 339 2.69 6.33 -6.23
N ILE A 340 2.56 5.03 -5.98
CA ILE A 340 2.41 4.50 -4.62
C ILE A 340 3.67 4.81 -3.78
N ALA A 341 4.86 4.61 -4.35
CA ALA A 341 6.11 4.92 -3.67
C ALA A 341 6.20 6.42 -3.31
N PHE A 342 5.71 7.32 -4.17
CA PHE A 342 5.58 8.75 -3.88
C PHE A 342 4.59 9.02 -2.75
N ASN A 343 3.38 8.43 -2.80
CA ASN A 343 2.36 8.60 -1.76
C ASN A 343 2.89 8.16 -0.38
N CYS A 344 3.64 7.07 -0.34
CA CYS A 344 4.21 6.50 0.88
C CYS A 344 5.37 7.30 1.50
N MET A 345 5.83 8.40 0.86
CA MET A 345 6.71 9.38 1.54
C MET A 345 6.02 10.00 2.76
N ILE A 346 4.68 10.13 2.71
CA ILE A 346 3.88 10.87 3.69
C ILE A 346 2.76 10.01 4.27
N GLU A 347 2.48 8.81 3.73
CA GLU A 347 1.47 7.87 4.23
C GLU A 347 2.14 6.54 4.67
N ALA A 348 1.66 5.95 5.78
CA ALA A 348 2.30 4.80 6.43
C ALA A 348 1.84 3.43 5.87
N PHE A 349 1.50 3.33 4.58
CA PHE A 349 0.77 2.18 4.03
C PHE A 349 1.54 1.35 3.00
N TRP A 350 2.85 1.54 2.84
CA TRP A 350 3.63 0.88 1.78
C TRP A 350 3.61 -0.64 1.87
N PHE A 351 3.70 -1.21 3.08
CA PHE A 351 3.72 -2.65 3.31
C PHE A 351 2.52 -3.12 4.15
N VAL A 352 1.33 -2.61 3.83
CA VAL A 352 0.06 -2.96 4.49
C VAL A 352 -0.96 -3.45 3.45
N PRO A 353 -1.38 -4.75 3.47
CA PRO A 353 -2.12 -5.37 2.36
C PRO A 353 -3.53 -4.80 2.15
N THR A 354 -4.16 -4.24 3.16
CA THR A 354 -5.48 -3.63 3.02
C THR A 354 -5.48 -2.32 2.23
N TYR A 355 -4.34 -1.64 2.21
CA TYR A 355 -4.13 -0.46 1.40
C TYR A 355 -3.38 -0.84 0.12
N ASN A 356 -2.09 -1.10 0.23
CA ASN A 356 -1.21 -1.31 -0.90
C ASN A 356 -1.13 -2.78 -1.33
N ILE A 357 -2.20 -3.30 -1.92
CA ILE A 357 -2.18 -4.66 -2.49
C ILE A 357 -1.12 -4.81 -3.60
N PHE A 358 -0.77 -3.73 -4.31
CA PHE A 358 0.21 -3.77 -5.40
C PHE A 358 1.61 -4.19 -4.94
N MET A 359 2.00 -3.89 -3.69
CA MET A 359 3.26 -4.38 -3.14
C MET A 359 3.29 -5.92 -3.05
N PHE A 360 2.14 -6.54 -2.80
CA PHE A 360 2.01 -7.99 -2.71
C PHE A 360 1.88 -8.69 -4.08
N LEU A 361 1.76 -7.91 -5.17
CA LEU A 361 1.74 -8.41 -6.54
C LEU A 361 3.14 -8.50 -7.17
N LEU A 362 4.20 -8.10 -6.48
CA LEU A 362 5.55 -8.04 -7.05
C LEU A 362 6.05 -9.39 -7.57
N PHE A 363 5.62 -10.50 -6.98
CA PHE A 363 6.01 -11.87 -7.36
C PHE A 363 4.91 -12.62 -8.12
N THR A 364 3.76 -11.99 -8.38
CA THR A 364 2.67 -12.60 -9.14
C THR A 364 2.95 -12.65 -10.63
N THR A 365 2.17 -13.47 -11.36
CA THR A 365 2.21 -13.49 -12.83
C THR A 365 1.18 -12.51 -13.40
N ASN A 366 1.61 -11.73 -14.38
CA ASN A 366 0.72 -10.80 -15.07
C ASN A 366 0.15 -11.43 -16.35
N THR A 367 -1.08 -11.93 -16.30
CA THR A 367 -1.76 -12.55 -17.45
C THR A 367 -2.33 -11.52 -18.44
N PHE A 368 -2.34 -10.23 -18.12
CA PHE A 368 -2.71 -9.18 -19.07
C PHE A 368 -1.71 -9.11 -20.25
N SER A 369 -0.42 -9.34 -19.98
CA SER A 369 0.65 -9.32 -20.98
C SER A 369 0.58 -10.48 -22.00
N LYS A 370 0.17 -11.68 -21.56
CA LYS A 370 0.13 -12.86 -22.43
C LYS A 370 -0.94 -12.80 -23.51
N LYS A 371 -2.04 -12.07 -23.28
CA LYS A 371 -3.12 -11.93 -24.24
C LYS A 371 -2.77 -10.97 -25.37
N GLU A 372 -2.07 -9.87 -25.03
CA GLU A 372 -1.61 -8.89 -26.01
C GLU A 372 -0.54 -9.47 -26.96
N SER A 373 0.38 -10.32 -26.46
CA SER A 373 1.39 -10.97 -27.28
C SER A 373 0.77 -11.97 -28.28
N ASN A 374 -0.30 -12.68 -27.88
CA ASN A 374 -0.99 -13.61 -28.77
C ASN A 374 -1.89 -12.91 -29.81
N ASP A 375 -2.44 -11.74 -29.47
CA ASP A 375 -3.26 -10.96 -30.42
C ASP A 375 -2.38 -10.23 -31.45
N ILE A 376 -1.18 -9.75 -31.05
CA ILE A 376 -0.19 -9.16 -31.94
C ILE A 376 0.42 -10.23 -32.90
N THR A 377 0.69 -11.44 -32.39
CA THR A 377 1.17 -12.55 -33.24
C THR A 377 0.09 -13.02 -34.24
N LYS A 378 -1.18 -12.95 -33.90
CA LYS A 378 -2.29 -13.26 -34.82
C LYS A 378 -2.49 -12.16 -35.86
N LEU A 379 -2.34 -10.88 -35.51
CA LEU A 379 -2.42 -9.74 -36.44
C LEU A 379 -1.26 -9.67 -37.44
N ASN A 380 -0.07 -10.16 -37.04
CA ASN A 380 1.08 -10.23 -37.94
C ASN A 380 1.14 -11.51 -38.79
N ALA A 381 0.20 -12.44 -38.57
CA ALA A 381 0.07 -13.69 -39.32
C ALA A 381 -1.11 -13.67 -40.32
N THR A 382 -1.85 -12.57 -40.36
CA THR A 382 -2.87 -12.22 -41.38
C THR A 382 -2.39 -11.08 -42.24
#